data_88330f17de8bdd14a75e66d0f7c2a518
#
_entry.id   88330f17de8bdd14a75e66d0f7c2a518
#
_cell.length_a   1.000
_cell.length_b   1.000
_cell.length_c   1.000
_cell.angle_alpha   90.00
_cell.angle_beta   90.00
_cell.angle_gamma   90.00
#
_symmetry.space_group_name_H-M   'P 1'
#
loop_
_entity.id
_entity.type
_entity.pdbx_description
1 polymer ?
#
loop_
_entity_poly.entity_id
_entity_poly.type
_entity_poly.pdbx_seq_one_letter_code
_entity_poly.pdbx_strand_id
1 'polypeptide(L)'
;DRYAEDQEEWEDAEGGSLNLYIHDILFGGGFIGFNTSVEVEVPSYADGLPSVEGTLDLKVMNNEYTIGVQGSADMMAFEMEAEIRLRSNNGIPIPDKLYFYAGGFTPGINVDGMGVFWIKGAGGGIDNLFETIYPSSSVPPITLLLSGQFALFDVLSARGDVSISPRDLSIALSDVNVVGITLIDYAGIECAW
;
A
#
# COMPACT_ATOMS: atom_id res chain seq x y z
N ASP A 1 30.47 -14.02 -28.88
CA ASP A 1 31.56 -14.22 -27.92
C ASP A 1 31.63 -13.13 -26.81
N ARG A 2 31.09 -11.94 -27.03
CA ARG A 2 31.00 -10.89 -25.98
C ARG A 2 29.80 -11.07 -25.03
N TYR A 3 28.77 -11.81 -25.47
CA TYR A 3 27.58 -12.06 -24.66
C TYR A 3 27.75 -13.18 -23.63
N ALA A 4 28.77 -14.05 -23.78
CA ALA A 4 29.04 -15.11 -22.81
C ALA A 4 29.85 -14.63 -21.59
N GLU A 5 30.68 -13.60 -21.74
CA GLU A 5 31.45 -13.03 -20.64
C GLU A 5 30.55 -12.20 -19.67
N ASP A 6 29.51 -11.54 -20.22
CA ASP A 6 28.58 -10.76 -19.38
C ASP A 6 27.65 -11.65 -18.56
N GLN A 7 27.41 -12.90 -18.94
CA GLN A 7 26.56 -13.81 -18.15
C GLN A 7 27.28 -14.45 -16.96
N GLU A 8 28.59 -14.69 -17.07
CA GLU A 8 29.38 -15.22 -15.94
C GLU A 8 29.56 -14.16 -14.82
N GLU A 9 29.58 -12.87 -15.15
CA GLU A 9 29.68 -11.78 -14.18
C GLU A 9 28.40 -11.57 -13.37
N TRP A 10 27.26 -12.05 -13.89
CA TRP A 10 25.95 -11.99 -13.18
C TRP A 10 25.70 -13.20 -12.27
N GLU A 11 26.36 -14.32 -12.51
CA GLU A 11 26.24 -15.52 -11.66
C GLU A 11 27.09 -15.42 -10.38
N ASP A 12 28.14 -14.58 -10.38
CA ASP A 12 28.99 -14.34 -9.23
C ASP A 12 28.56 -13.13 -8.34
N ALA A 13 27.51 -12.42 -8.76
CA ALA A 13 26.91 -11.39 -7.90
C ALA A 13 26.07 -12.09 -6.83
N GLU A 14 26.64 -12.29 -5.64
CA GLU A 14 25.91 -12.80 -4.49
C GLU A 14 24.63 -12.00 -4.25
N GLY A 15 23.56 -12.47 -4.79
CA GLY A 15 22.36 -12.70 -4.21
C GLY A 15 21.25 -11.70 -4.20
N GLY A 16 20.84 -10.98 -5.19
CA GLY A 16 19.45 -10.51 -5.24
C GLY A 16 18.52 -11.60 -5.72
N SER A 17 17.32 -11.73 -5.16
CA SER A 17 16.29 -12.62 -5.69
C SER A 17 15.04 -11.84 -6.11
N LEU A 18 14.45 -12.25 -7.22
CA LEU A 18 13.12 -11.83 -7.64
C LEU A 18 12.21 -13.06 -7.60
N ASN A 19 11.36 -13.14 -6.60
CA ASN A 19 10.41 -14.21 -6.45
C ASN A 19 9.03 -13.76 -6.90
N LEU A 20 8.44 -14.48 -7.84
CA LEU A 20 7.06 -14.29 -8.29
C LEU A 20 6.23 -15.47 -7.80
N TYR A 21 5.26 -15.21 -6.95
CA TYR A 21 4.33 -16.21 -6.43
C TYR A 21 2.95 -16.00 -7.06
N ILE A 22 2.37 -17.05 -7.62
CA ILE A 22 0.98 -17.06 -8.07
C ILE A 22 0.17 -17.79 -7.00
N HIS A 23 -0.67 -17.05 -6.27
CA HIS A 23 -1.42 -17.60 -5.13
C HIS A 23 -2.73 -18.23 -5.57
N ASP A 24 -3.49 -17.52 -6.42
CA ASP A 24 -4.82 -17.95 -6.84
C ASP A 24 -4.98 -17.77 -8.34
N ILE A 25 -5.52 -18.79 -8.98
CA ILE A 25 -6.00 -18.70 -10.36
C ILE A 25 -7.48 -19.06 -10.33
N LEU A 26 -8.32 -18.10 -10.69
CA LEU A 26 -9.77 -18.24 -10.67
C LEU A 26 -10.31 -18.31 -12.08
N PHE A 27 -11.13 -19.31 -12.37
CA PHE A 27 -11.80 -19.49 -13.65
C PHE A 27 -13.31 -19.63 -13.46
N GLY A 28 -14.09 -18.99 -14.32
CA GLY A 28 -15.55 -19.16 -14.29
C GLY A 28 -16.23 -18.30 -15.35
N GLY A 29 -17.33 -18.74 -15.93
CA GLY A 29 -18.33 -18.00 -16.71
C GLY A 29 -17.89 -16.76 -17.50
N GLY A 30 -16.74 -16.79 -18.20
CA GLY A 30 -16.15 -15.61 -18.88
C GLY A 30 -15.22 -14.77 -18.02
N PHE A 31 -14.81 -15.29 -16.88
CA PHE A 31 -13.92 -14.67 -15.93
C PHE A 31 -12.61 -15.43 -15.82
N ILE A 32 -11.50 -14.72 -15.85
CA ILE A 32 -10.18 -15.20 -15.46
C ILE A 32 -9.60 -14.17 -14.49
N GLY A 33 -9.17 -14.64 -13.35
CA GLY A 33 -8.45 -13.81 -12.37
C GLY A 33 -7.24 -14.56 -11.83
N PHE A 34 -6.22 -13.83 -11.48
CA PHE A 34 -5.09 -14.37 -10.73
C PHE A 34 -4.58 -13.32 -9.75
N ASN A 35 -4.07 -13.81 -8.64
CA ASN A 35 -3.43 -13.03 -7.61
C ASN A 35 -1.96 -13.44 -7.56
N THR A 36 -1.07 -12.48 -7.61
CA THR A 36 0.37 -12.72 -7.56
C THR A 36 1.02 -11.83 -6.52
N SER A 37 2.06 -12.33 -5.87
CA SER A 37 2.98 -11.50 -5.09
C SER A 37 4.35 -11.50 -5.72
N VAL A 38 5.01 -10.36 -5.64
CA VAL A 38 6.38 -10.16 -6.10
C VAL A 38 7.20 -9.77 -4.89
N GLU A 39 8.21 -10.56 -4.59
CA GLU A 39 9.19 -10.29 -3.55
C GLU A 39 10.52 -10.00 -4.22
N VAL A 40 11.13 -8.89 -3.89
CA VAL A 40 12.44 -8.50 -4.38
C VAL A 40 13.39 -8.47 -3.20
N GLU A 41 14.28 -9.46 -3.12
CA GLU A 41 15.42 -9.39 -2.21
C GLU A 41 16.56 -8.65 -2.89
N VAL A 42 17.07 -7.64 -2.21
CA VAL A 42 18.24 -6.89 -2.67
C VAL A 42 19.50 -7.52 -2.06
N PRO A 43 20.60 -7.62 -2.83
CA PRO A 43 21.82 -8.27 -2.36
C PRO A 43 22.37 -7.68 -1.07
N SER A 44 22.84 -8.56 -0.17
CA SER A 44 23.30 -8.22 1.19
C SER A 44 24.63 -7.45 1.29
N TYR A 45 25.31 -7.17 0.17
CA TYR A 45 26.54 -6.36 0.18
C TYR A 45 26.30 -4.86 0.43
N ALA A 46 25.05 -4.47 0.48
CA ALA A 46 24.67 -3.13 0.91
C ALA A 46 23.82 -3.27 2.17
N ASP A 47 24.46 -3.35 3.34
CA ASP A 47 23.78 -3.26 4.62
C ASP A 47 22.81 -2.08 4.58
N GLY A 48 21.52 -2.35 4.70
CA GLY A 48 20.46 -1.36 4.74
C GLY A 48 19.83 -0.98 3.39
N LEU A 49 19.85 -1.85 2.41
CA LEU A 49 18.99 -1.70 1.26
C LEU A 49 17.53 -2.02 1.63
N PRO A 50 16.57 -1.31 1.01
CA PRO A 50 15.16 -1.50 1.30
C PRO A 50 14.69 -2.90 0.88
N SER A 51 13.89 -3.54 1.70
CA SER A 51 13.05 -4.63 1.25
C SER A 51 11.87 -4.04 0.45
N VAL A 52 11.55 -4.62 -0.68
CA VAL A 52 10.40 -4.24 -1.48
C VAL A 52 9.53 -5.46 -1.68
N GLU A 53 8.30 -5.36 -1.24
CA GLU A 53 7.26 -6.37 -1.45
C GLU A 53 6.15 -5.78 -2.31
N GLY A 54 5.56 -6.61 -3.16
CA GLY A 54 4.45 -6.16 -4.00
C GLY A 54 3.49 -7.28 -4.35
N THR A 55 2.24 -6.91 -4.57
CA THR A 55 1.20 -7.79 -5.09
C THR A 55 0.64 -7.22 -6.37
N LEU A 56 0.34 -8.09 -7.33
CA LEU A 56 -0.33 -7.76 -8.57
C LEU A 56 -1.60 -8.60 -8.69
N ASP A 57 -2.75 -7.95 -8.66
CA ASP A 57 -4.05 -8.55 -8.91
C ASP A 57 -4.50 -8.25 -10.34
N LEU A 58 -4.87 -9.25 -11.08
CA LEU A 58 -5.48 -9.10 -12.39
C LEU A 58 -6.80 -9.86 -12.46
N LYS A 59 -7.87 -9.14 -12.80
CA LYS A 59 -9.18 -9.71 -13.11
C LYS A 59 -9.60 -9.30 -14.50
N VAL A 60 -10.05 -10.25 -15.31
CA VAL A 60 -10.64 -10.00 -16.62
C VAL A 60 -12.04 -10.61 -16.66
N MET A 61 -13.05 -9.81 -16.91
CA MET A 61 -14.45 -10.21 -16.96
C MET A 61 -15.19 -9.43 -18.04
N ASN A 62 -15.86 -10.13 -18.98
CA ASN A 62 -16.68 -9.50 -20.03
C ASN A 62 -15.98 -8.39 -20.82
N ASN A 63 -14.72 -8.59 -21.20
CA ASN A 63 -13.86 -7.60 -21.88
C ASN A 63 -13.46 -6.39 -21.02
N GLU A 64 -13.78 -6.38 -19.76
CA GLU A 64 -13.27 -5.42 -18.79
C GLU A 64 -12.16 -6.06 -17.96
N TYR A 65 -11.20 -5.27 -17.56
CA TYR A 65 -10.13 -5.73 -16.67
C TYR A 65 -9.99 -4.80 -15.46
N THR A 66 -9.58 -5.39 -14.35
CA THR A 66 -9.14 -4.66 -13.16
C THR A 66 -7.71 -5.08 -12.88
N ILE A 67 -6.84 -4.11 -12.71
CA ILE A 67 -5.45 -4.31 -12.32
C ILE A 67 -5.27 -3.63 -10.98
N GLY A 68 -4.87 -4.38 -9.96
CA GLY A 68 -4.46 -3.87 -8.65
C GLY A 68 -2.96 -4.08 -8.49
N VAL A 69 -2.26 -3.06 -8.07
CA VAL A 69 -0.85 -3.13 -7.66
C VAL A 69 -0.78 -2.55 -6.27
N GLN A 70 -0.26 -3.33 -5.35
CA GLN A 70 0.01 -2.90 -3.99
C GLN A 70 1.46 -3.23 -3.68
N GLY A 71 2.17 -2.33 -3.06
CA GLY A 71 3.55 -2.55 -2.68
C GLY A 71 3.91 -1.81 -1.41
N SER A 72 4.87 -2.36 -0.70
CA SER A 72 5.54 -1.73 0.43
C SER A 72 7.05 -1.79 0.23
N ALA A 73 7.72 -0.77 0.73
CA ALA A 73 9.16 -0.72 0.78
C ALA A 73 9.57 -0.29 2.19
N ASP A 74 10.37 -1.12 2.86
CA ASP A 74 11.00 -0.77 4.12
C ASP A 74 12.39 -0.21 3.80
N MET A 75 12.56 1.07 4.03
CA MET A 75 13.83 1.76 3.89
C MET A 75 14.35 2.07 5.30
N MET A 76 15.65 1.90 5.54
CA MET A 76 16.27 2.08 6.87
C MET A 76 15.77 3.28 7.69
N ALA A 77 15.25 4.33 7.04
CA ALA A 77 14.81 5.56 7.69
C ALA A 77 13.28 5.74 7.68
N PHE A 78 12.56 5.01 6.84
CA PHE A 78 11.11 5.13 6.69
C PHE A 78 10.52 3.97 5.88
N GLU A 79 9.24 3.73 6.08
CA GLU A 79 8.43 2.77 5.33
C GLU A 79 7.63 3.52 4.25
N MET A 80 7.37 2.87 3.14
CA MET A 80 6.47 3.37 2.10
C MET A 80 5.44 2.30 1.75
N GLU A 81 4.20 2.71 1.60
CA GLU A 81 3.13 1.88 1.06
C GLU A 81 2.50 2.60 -0.14
N ALA A 82 2.19 1.86 -1.18
CA ALA A 82 1.46 2.36 -2.34
C ALA A 82 0.44 1.33 -2.81
N GLU A 83 -0.74 1.79 -3.15
CA GLU A 83 -1.76 0.96 -3.77
C GLU A 83 -2.35 1.70 -4.98
N ILE A 84 -2.32 1.05 -6.13
CA ILE A 84 -2.89 1.57 -7.37
C ILE A 84 -3.83 0.52 -7.93
N ARG A 85 -5.08 0.89 -8.15
CA ARG A 85 -6.06 0.05 -8.84
C ARG A 85 -6.56 0.75 -10.07
N LEU A 86 -6.52 0.04 -11.21
CA LEU A 86 -7.04 0.48 -12.49
C LEU A 86 -8.23 -0.40 -12.87
N ARG A 87 -9.27 0.22 -13.44
CA ARG A 87 -10.38 -0.49 -14.08
C ARG A 87 -10.48 -0.10 -15.54
N SER A 88 -10.96 -1.01 -16.37
CA SER A 88 -11.14 -0.75 -17.80
C SER A 88 -12.55 -0.26 -18.10
N ASN A 89 -12.64 0.75 -18.94
CA ASN A 89 -13.89 1.10 -19.63
C ASN A 89 -13.63 1.11 -21.14
N ASN A 90 -14.23 0.15 -21.85
CA ASN A 90 -14.02 -0.05 -23.30
C ASN A 90 -12.53 -0.19 -23.68
N GLY A 91 -11.75 -0.90 -22.84
CA GLY A 91 -10.31 -1.12 -23.06
C GLY A 91 -9.42 0.04 -22.62
N ILE A 92 -9.96 1.16 -22.13
CA ILE A 92 -9.18 2.30 -21.64
C ILE A 92 -8.97 2.12 -20.12
N PRO A 93 -7.71 2.08 -19.63
CA PRO A 93 -7.43 2.02 -18.21
C PRO A 93 -7.75 3.35 -17.52
N ILE A 94 -8.51 3.27 -16.43
CA ILE A 94 -8.94 4.41 -15.63
C ILE A 94 -8.58 4.14 -14.18
N PRO A 95 -7.93 5.06 -13.48
CA PRO A 95 -7.68 4.92 -12.05
C PRO A 95 -8.98 4.73 -11.27
N ASP A 96 -9.00 3.75 -10.36
CA ASP A 96 -10.10 3.49 -9.44
C ASP A 96 -9.67 3.75 -8.00
N LYS A 97 -8.44 3.37 -7.63
CA LYS A 97 -7.83 3.66 -6.34
C LYS A 97 -6.39 4.14 -6.52
N LEU A 98 -6.05 5.16 -5.77
CA LEU A 98 -4.68 5.66 -5.60
C LEU A 98 -4.48 5.91 -4.11
N TYR A 99 -3.50 5.28 -3.50
CA TYR A 99 -3.14 5.46 -2.10
C TYR A 99 -1.63 5.45 -1.95
N PHE A 100 -1.12 6.34 -1.11
CA PHE A 100 0.28 6.39 -0.72
C PHE A 100 0.39 6.68 0.76
N TYR A 101 1.32 6.04 1.42
CA TYR A 101 1.69 6.27 2.80
C TYR A 101 3.20 6.25 2.93
N ALA A 102 3.73 7.12 3.77
CA ALA A 102 5.11 7.09 4.22
C ALA A 102 5.14 7.18 5.74
N GLY A 103 5.82 6.26 6.40
CA GLY A 103 5.85 6.14 7.86
C GLY A 103 7.19 5.66 8.38
N GLY A 104 7.22 5.34 9.67
CA GLY A 104 8.44 4.88 10.33
C GLY A 104 9.51 5.97 10.54
N PHE A 105 9.17 7.24 10.33
CA PHE A 105 10.13 8.34 10.46
C PHE A 105 10.79 8.36 11.84
N THR A 106 12.14 8.28 11.87
CA THR A 106 12.92 8.33 13.09
C THR A 106 13.96 9.46 13.00
N PRO A 107 13.83 10.51 13.83
CA PRO A 107 12.91 10.69 14.97
C PRO A 107 11.47 11.07 14.62
N GLY A 108 11.14 11.43 13.40
CA GLY A 108 9.84 11.97 13.00
C GLY A 108 9.84 13.50 12.88
N ILE A 109 8.66 14.06 12.57
CA ILE A 109 8.45 15.51 12.47
C ILE A 109 7.89 16.02 13.80
N ASN A 110 8.67 16.81 14.49
CA ASN A 110 8.24 17.47 15.75
C ASN A 110 7.27 18.61 15.42
N VAL A 111 6.01 18.48 15.86
CA VAL A 111 4.94 19.43 15.52
C VAL A 111 4.88 20.59 16.51
N ASP A 112 5.16 20.34 17.78
CA ASP A 112 5.03 21.33 18.87
C ASP A 112 6.34 22.07 19.19
N GLY A 113 7.46 21.66 18.57
CA GLY A 113 8.78 22.24 18.82
C GLY A 113 9.37 21.91 20.20
N MET A 114 8.62 21.20 21.05
CA MET A 114 9.05 20.84 22.42
C MET A 114 9.38 19.34 22.55
N GLY A 115 9.18 18.55 21.50
CA GLY A 115 9.45 17.12 21.51
C GLY A 115 8.35 16.29 22.19
N VAL A 116 7.17 16.85 22.34
CA VAL A 116 6.02 16.17 22.95
C VAL A 116 5.22 15.41 21.92
N PHE A 117 4.94 16.05 20.78
CA PHE A 117 4.12 15.47 19.71
C PHE A 117 4.89 15.35 18.40
N TRP A 118 4.94 14.13 17.89
CA TRP A 118 5.65 13.77 16.68
C TRP A 118 4.72 13.14 15.66
N ILE A 119 4.87 13.51 14.38
CA ILE A 119 4.32 12.78 13.26
C ILE A 119 5.40 11.79 12.80
N LYS A 120 5.07 10.51 12.88
CA LYS A 120 5.93 9.39 12.46
C LYS A 120 5.59 8.85 11.08
N GLY A 121 4.44 9.25 10.52
CA GLY A 121 4.02 8.86 9.19
C GLY A 121 2.76 9.60 8.77
N ALA A 122 2.59 9.74 7.47
CA ALA A 122 1.41 10.33 6.87
C ALA A 122 1.14 9.72 5.49
N GLY A 123 -0.13 9.63 5.14
CA GLY A 123 -0.56 9.13 3.86
C GLY A 123 -1.97 9.57 3.51
N GLY A 124 -2.36 9.23 2.30
CA GLY A 124 -3.71 9.50 1.84
C GLY A 124 -3.94 9.01 0.42
N GLY A 125 -5.20 9.04 0.02
CA GLY A 125 -5.58 8.53 -1.28
C GLY A 125 -7.03 8.78 -1.61
N ILE A 126 -7.41 8.21 -2.73
CA ILE A 126 -8.77 8.24 -3.26
C ILE A 126 -9.15 6.83 -3.68
N ASP A 127 -10.34 6.39 -3.32
CA ASP A 127 -10.94 5.12 -3.77
C ASP A 127 -12.28 5.38 -4.47
N ASN A 128 -12.74 4.41 -5.26
CA ASN A 128 -13.97 4.44 -6.04
C ASN A 128 -14.02 5.58 -7.09
N LEU A 129 -12.86 5.96 -7.63
CA LEU A 129 -12.78 7.03 -8.62
C LEU A 129 -13.46 6.61 -9.93
N PHE A 130 -13.34 5.34 -10.33
CA PHE A 130 -14.00 4.81 -11.52
C PHE A 130 -15.53 4.97 -11.45
N GLU A 131 -16.15 4.54 -10.34
CA GLU A 131 -17.59 4.68 -10.11
C GLU A 131 -18.03 6.15 -9.99
N THR A 132 -17.11 7.02 -9.63
CA THR A 132 -17.36 8.47 -9.57
C THR A 132 -17.38 9.10 -10.96
N ILE A 133 -16.50 8.65 -11.87
CA ILE A 133 -16.44 9.11 -13.26
C ILE A 133 -17.56 8.49 -14.09
N TYR A 134 -17.89 7.22 -13.84
CA TYR A 134 -18.95 6.46 -14.51
C TYR A 134 -20.00 6.00 -13.51
N PRO A 135 -20.80 6.92 -12.97
CA PRO A 135 -21.69 6.59 -11.86
C PRO A 135 -22.81 5.64 -12.30
N SER A 136 -22.94 4.54 -11.58
CA SER A 136 -24.10 3.63 -11.65
C SER A 136 -25.24 4.10 -10.74
N SER A 137 -24.99 5.07 -9.87
CA SER A 137 -25.94 5.64 -8.91
C SER A 137 -25.94 7.17 -8.96
N SER A 138 -26.98 7.80 -8.38
CA SER A 138 -27.12 9.25 -8.33
C SER A 138 -26.13 9.94 -7.38
N VAL A 139 -25.48 9.20 -6.50
CA VAL A 139 -24.48 9.71 -5.58
C VAL A 139 -23.15 9.02 -5.90
N PRO A 140 -22.12 9.77 -6.35
CA PRO A 140 -20.81 9.22 -6.61
C PRO A 140 -20.22 8.62 -5.32
N PRO A 141 -19.68 7.39 -5.37
CA PRO A 141 -19.16 6.73 -4.17
C PRO A 141 -17.71 7.10 -3.84
N ILE A 142 -17.23 8.23 -4.32
CA ILE A 142 -15.85 8.66 -4.06
C ILE A 142 -15.51 8.57 -2.58
N THR A 143 -14.36 7.99 -2.28
CA THR A 143 -13.87 7.83 -0.92
C THR A 143 -12.51 8.47 -0.78
N LEU A 144 -12.38 9.38 0.17
CA LEU A 144 -11.11 9.96 0.56
C LEU A 144 -10.49 9.11 1.68
N LEU A 145 -9.22 8.79 1.54
CA LEU A 145 -8.44 8.00 2.50
C LEU A 145 -7.37 8.90 3.10
N LEU A 146 -7.25 8.90 4.42
CA LEU A 146 -6.21 9.62 5.15
C LEU A 146 -5.62 8.68 6.18
N SER A 147 -4.30 8.68 6.31
CA SER A 147 -3.58 7.86 7.27
C SER A 147 -2.52 8.71 7.97
N GLY A 148 -2.30 8.42 9.24
CA GLY A 148 -1.26 9.10 10.01
C GLY A 148 -0.74 8.24 11.14
N GLN A 149 0.55 8.31 11.38
CA GLN A 149 1.21 7.71 12.54
C GLN A 149 1.75 8.80 13.44
N PHE A 150 1.44 8.70 14.73
CA PHE A 150 1.74 9.72 15.72
C PHE A 150 2.47 9.12 16.91
N ALA A 151 3.29 9.94 17.57
CA ALA A 151 3.88 9.59 18.85
C ALA A 151 3.80 10.76 19.82
N LEU A 152 3.58 10.44 21.10
CA LEU A 152 3.63 11.36 22.23
C LEU A 152 4.78 10.98 23.14
N PHE A 153 5.71 11.92 23.38
CA PHE A 153 6.91 11.75 24.22
C PHE A 153 7.77 10.52 23.81
N ASP A 154 7.68 10.03 22.57
CA ASP A 154 8.24 8.74 22.15
C ASP A 154 7.85 7.54 23.03
N VAL A 155 6.85 7.68 23.87
CA VAL A 155 6.37 6.65 24.81
C VAL A 155 5.09 6.01 24.30
N LEU A 156 4.18 6.82 23.77
CA LEU A 156 2.92 6.39 23.19
C LEU A 156 2.97 6.61 21.68
N SER A 157 2.71 5.58 20.90
CA SER A 157 2.53 5.68 19.44
C SER A 157 1.21 5.05 19.01
N ALA A 158 0.64 5.55 17.92
CA ALA A 158 -0.56 5.01 17.30
C ALA A 158 -0.59 5.34 15.80
N ARG A 159 -1.23 4.49 15.00
CA ARG A 159 -1.63 4.77 13.62
C ARG A 159 -3.13 5.05 13.60
N GLY A 160 -3.53 6.08 12.89
CA GLY A 160 -4.93 6.43 12.64
C GLY A 160 -5.22 6.44 11.16
N ASP A 161 -6.33 5.81 10.76
CA ASP A 161 -6.82 5.78 9.39
C ASP A 161 -8.24 6.34 9.36
N VAL A 162 -8.52 7.21 8.39
CA VAL A 162 -9.82 7.83 8.18
C VAL A 162 -10.25 7.63 6.74
N SER A 163 -11.45 7.12 6.55
CA SER A 163 -12.10 6.96 5.26
C SER A 163 -13.39 7.78 5.25
N ILE A 164 -13.52 8.65 4.27
CA ILE A 164 -14.69 9.56 4.14
C ILE A 164 -15.30 9.39 2.76
N SER A 165 -16.57 9.02 2.73
CA SER A 165 -17.40 8.99 1.54
C SER A 165 -18.63 9.88 1.69
N PRO A 166 -19.42 10.16 0.65
CA PRO A 166 -20.68 10.90 0.78
C PRO A 166 -21.73 10.25 1.67
N ARG A 167 -21.56 8.98 2.05
CA ARG A 167 -22.52 8.20 2.85
C ARG A 167 -21.95 7.60 4.12
N ASP A 168 -20.63 7.57 4.23
CA ASP A 168 -19.95 6.83 5.28
C ASP A 168 -18.74 7.60 5.79
N LEU A 169 -18.49 7.49 7.07
CA LEU A 169 -17.26 7.88 7.74
C LEU A 169 -16.74 6.68 8.53
N SER A 170 -15.53 6.27 8.26
CA SER A 170 -14.82 5.27 9.07
C SER A 170 -13.58 5.92 9.69
N ILE A 171 -13.37 5.66 10.97
CA ILE A 171 -12.17 6.06 11.70
C ILE A 171 -11.64 4.82 12.38
N ALA A 172 -10.38 4.49 12.14
CA ALA A 172 -9.71 3.37 12.78
C ALA A 172 -8.45 3.87 13.51
N LEU A 173 -8.13 3.20 14.60
CA LEU A 173 -6.86 3.29 15.30
C LEU A 173 -6.23 1.89 15.29
N SER A 174 -4.98 1.82 14.95
CA SER A 174 -4.18 0.60 15.00
C SER A 174 -2.84 0.85 15.66
N ASP A 175 -2.19 -0.24 16.04
CA ASP A 175 -0.82 -0.22 16.57
C ASP A 175 -0.62 0.76 17.72
N VAL A 176 -1.59 0.81 18.64
CA VAL A 176 -1.46 1.64 19.84
C VAL A 176 -0.45 1.01 20.79
N ASN A 177 0.73 1.58 20.82
CA ASN A 177 1.86 1.09 21.59
C ASN A 177 2.21 2.05 22.74
N VAL A 178 2.52 1.49 23.90
CA VAL A 178 3.09 2.22 25.04
C VAL A 178 4.41 1.57 25.42
N VAL A 179 5.50 2.32 25.28
CA VAL A 179 6.87 1.82 25.59
C VAL A 179 7.18 0.51 24.85
N GLY A 180 6.76 0.41 23.58
CA GLY A 180 6.97 -0.79 22.75
C GLY A 180 6.05 -1.99 23.08
N ILE A 181 5.06 -1.82 23.95
CA ILE A 181 4.03 -2.83 24.24
C ILE A 181 2.76 -2.45 23.51
N THR A 182 2.29 -3.31 22.61
CA THR A 182 1.02 -3.09 21.92
C THR A 182 -0.14 -3.29 22.89
N LEU A 183 -0.94 -2.24 23.07
CA LEU A 183 -2.14 -2.24 23.93
C LEU A 183 -3.41 -2.50 23.13
N ILE A 184 -3.48 -1.98 21.90
CA ILE A 184 -4.62 -2.10 21.01
C ILE A 184 -4.07 -2.39 19.61
N ASP A 185 -4.39 -3.55 19.06
CA ASP A 185 -4.05 -3.89 17.68
C ASP A 185 -4.95 -3.12 16.70
N TYR A 186 -6.24 -3.06 16.99
CA TYR A 186 -7.22 -2.36 16.16
C TYR A 186 -8.45 -1.95 16.95
N ALA A 187 -8.93 -0.73 16.70
CA ALA A 187 -10.23 -0.24 17.13
C ALA A 187 -10.80 0.67 16.04
N GLY A 188 -12.08 0.51 15.70
CA GLY A 188 -12.71 1.30 14.64
C GLY A 188 -14.14 1.71 14.97
N ILE A 189 -14.56 2.82 14.36
CA ILE A 189 -15.93 3.34 14.38
C ILE A 189 -16.35 3.61 12.94
N GLU A 190 -17.52 3.11 12.57
CA GLU A 190 -18.14 3.37 11.27
C GLU A 190 -19.47 4.06 11.50
N CYS A 191 -19.73 5.13 10.75
CA CYS A 191 -20.98 5.87 10.72
C CYS A 191 -21.48 5.94 9.29
N ALA A 192 -22.72 5.55 9.05
CA ALA A 192 -23.41 5.66 7.76
C ALA A 192 -24.63 6.58 7.90
N TRP A 193 -24.93 7.39 6.86
CA TRP A 193 -26.08 8.30 6.81
C TRP A 193 -26.78 8.34 5.45
#